data_fcfbf1f5cbc2c34b0b54fc4c0bb040d0
#
_entry.id   fcfbf1f5cbc2c34b0b54fc4c0bb040d0
#
_cell.length_a   1.000
_cell.length_b   1.000
_cell.length_c   1.000
_cell.angle_alpha   90.00
_cell.angle_beta   90.00
_cell.angle_gamma   90.00
#
_symmetry.space_group_name_H-M   'P 1'
#
loop_
_entity.id
_entity.type
_entity.pdbx_description
1 polymer ?
#
loop_
_entity_poly.entity_id
_entity_poly.type
_entity_poly.pdbx_seq_one_letter_code
_entity_poly.pdbx_strand_id
1 'polypeptide(L)'
;MILEYDIIVIGGGHAGCEAASAAARLGSRTLLLTMDMTKMASMSCNPAVGGVAKGQIVREIDALGGQMGRITDLTTIQFRMLNRSKGAAMWSPRAQCDKSRFSAQWRHTLENTVNLYIWQDAATELLFDTAGAKPRIKGVRTQMGIEFACRAVVLTSGTFLEGMMHCGTSHAEGGRAGDAASHGITESLRSVGFETGRMKTGTPARLDARTIDFEALEPQYGDENPAKFSFSPDTQPVKHQLPCFLVYTSAEVHDLLRTGFDRSPLFNGTIKGIGPRYCPSIEDKLRTFADKDQHQLFLEPEGESTNEYYLNGFSSSLPWDIQWEALHKIRGFEDLHIFRPGYAIEYDYFPPTQLHHSLETKLVSGLYFAGQVNGTTGYEEAAAQGLIAGINAHRALKGEEAVVLQRDEAYIGVLIDDLVTKGVDEPYRMFTSRAEYRILLRQDNADLRLTPIGYKIGLISQKRYTHFTEKKASVESLISFARRQSIKAAEINDYLKSVNSEPLTQGRKLYDILMRNNVTFESLSETLPKLRKFISDNNISAEAIEEAEIQIKYKGYIEREKFIAEKLHRLENIRIPEDFDFHSMNSLTIEARQKLTRIRPATIGQASRIPGVSPADVNVLLVKFGR
;
A
#
# COMPACT_ATOMS: atom_id res chain seq x y z
N MET A 1 -21.55 1.93 -33.17
CA MET A 1 -22.21 2.38 -31.92
C MET A 1 -21.10 2.75 -30.96
N ILE A 2 -20.96 4.01 -30.59
CA ILE A 2 -19.96 4.44 -29.59
C ILE A 2 -20.58 4.20 -28.23
N LEU A 3 -19.93 3.36 -27.40
CA LEU A 3 -20.31 3.17 -26.01
C LEU A 3 -19.64 4.27 -25.19
N GLU A 4 -20.41 5.07 -24.50
CA GLU A 4 -19.94 6.25 -23.76
C GLU A 4 -19.99 6.02 -22.25
N TYR A 5 -18.91 6.37 -21.58
CA TYR A 5 -18.76 6.31 -20.12
C TYR A 5 -18.20 7.64 -19.59
N ASP A 6 -18.41 7.92 -18.33
CA ASP A 6 -17.75 9.07 -17.69
C ASP A 6 -16.26 8.77 -17.49
N ILE A 7 -15.96 7.58 -16.95
CA ILE A 7 -14.60 7.15 -16.59
C ILE A 7 -14.37 5.73 -17.13
N ILE A 8 -13.20 5.51 -17.73
CA ILE A 8 -12.69 4.17 -18.07
C ILE A 8 -11.48 3.88 -17.20
N VAL A 9 -11.48 2.74 -16.52
CA VAL A 9 -10.34 2.22 -15.77
C VAL A 9 -9.74 1.07 -16.57
N ILE A 10 -8.45 1.18 -16.92
CA ILE A 10 -7.72 0.16 -17.68
C ILE A 10 -6.89 -0.69 -16.74
N GLY A 11 -7.22 -1.97 -16.64
CA GLY A 11 -6.56 -2.97 -15.79
C GLY A 11 -7.33 -3.33 -14.54
N GLY A 12 -7.61 -4.63 -14.36
CA GLY A 12 -8.36 -5.19 -13.22
C GLY A 12 -7.47 -5.59 -12.03
N GLY A 13 -6.28 -4.96 -11.85
CA GLY A 13 -5.42 -5.16 -10.68
C GLY A 13 -5.93 -4.42 -9.43
N HIS A 14 -5.15 -4.44 -8.33
CA HIS A 14 -5.55 -3.80 -7.06
C HIS A 14 -5.87 -2.30 -7.23
N ALA A 15 -5.08 -1.57 -8.03
CA ALA A 15 -5.34 -0.16 -8.32
C ALA A 15 -6.63 0.03 -9.11
N GLY A 16 -6.84 -0.77 -10.16
CA GLY A 16 -8.02 -0.64 -11.01
C GLY A 16 -9.31 -1.02 -10.28
N CYS A 17 -9.29 -2.05 -9.46
CA CYS A 17 -10.44 -2.46 -8.66
C CYS A 17 -10.87 -1.37 -7.68
N GLU A 18 -9.93 -0.73 -6.97
CA GLU A 18 -10.23 0.40 -6.08
C GLU A 18 -10.69 1.64 -6.84
N ALA A 19 -10.01 1.98 -7.96
CA ALA A 19 -10.38 3.15 -8.76
C ALA A 19 -11.80 3.03 -9.34
N ALA A 20 -12.11 1.86 -9.93
CA ALA A 20 -13.41 1.61 -10.53
C ALA A 20 -14.53 1.58 -9.49
N SER A 21 -14.30 0.90 -8.35
CA SER A 21 -15.25 0.88 -7.23
C SER A 21 -15.52 2.28 -6.69
N ALA A 22 -14.47 3.08 -6.48
CA ALA A 22 -14.61 4.44 -5.95
C ALA A 22 -15.38 5.36 -6.90
N ALA A 23 -14.98 5.42 -8.17
CA ALA A 23 -15.61 6.28 -9.17
C ALA A 23 -17.10 5.94 -9.38
N ALA A 24 -17.42 4.65 -9.47
CA ALA A 24 -18.80 4.19 -9.66
C ALA A 24 -19.68 4.47 -8.44
N ARG A 25 -19.19 4.20 -7.23
CA ARG A 25 -19.91 4.46 -5.98
C ARG A 25 -20.16 5.94 -5.73
N LEU A 26 -19.31 6.82 -6.25
CA LEU A 26 -19.51 8.27 -6.26
C LEU A 26 -20.53 8.73 -7.32
N GLY A 27 -20.97 7.85 -8.21
CA GLY A 27 -22.02 8.10 -9.18
C GLY A 27 -21.56 8.33 -10.62
N SER A 28 -20.27 8.15 -10.95
CA SER A 28 -19.81 8.16 -12.34
C SER A 28 -20.17 6.84 -13.03
N ARG A 29 -20.66 6.92 -14.27
CA ARG A 29 -20.80 5.75 -15.13
C ARG A 29 -19.40 5.26 -15.54
N THR A 30 -18.97 4.19 -14.90
CA THR A 30 -17.58 3.71 -14.95
C THR A 30 -17.48 2.39 -15.70
N LEU A 31 -16.52 2.27 -16.62
CA LEU A 31 -16.14 1.02 -17.27
C LEU A 31 -14.80 0.53 -16.69
N LEU A 32 -14.78 -0.69 -16.20
CA LEU A 32 -13.53 -1.41 -15.90
C LEU A 32 -13.19 -2.32 -17.09
N LEU A 33 -12.11 -2.00 -17.78
CA LEU A 33 -11.58 -2.77 -18.90
C LEU A 33 -10.45 -3.68 -18.39
N THR A 34 -10.62 -4.99 -18.50
CA THR A 34 -9.65 -5.98 -18.01
C THR A 34 -9.46 -7.11 -19.00
N MET A 35 -8.26 -7.64 -19.12
CA MET A 35 -7.94 -8.77 -20.00
C MET A 35 -8.58 -10.08 -19.54
N ASP A 36 -8.76 -10.25 -18.21
CA ASP A 36 -9.34 -11.47 -17.61
C ASP A 36 -10.15 -11.13 -16.36
N MET A 37 -11.47 -11.33 -16.44
CA MET A 37 -12.39 -11.10 -15.32
C MET A 37 -12.22 -12.09 -14.17
N THR A 38 -11.59 -13.25 -14.40
CA THR A 38 -11.35 -14.25 -13.35
C THR A 38 -10.16 -13.91 -12.46
N LYS A 39 -9.35 -12.92 -12.87
CA LYS A 39 -8.08 -12.55 -12.23
C LYS A 39 -8.09 -11.13 -11.63
N MET A 40 -9.28 -10.61 -11.28
CA MET A 40 -9.41 -9.29 -10.65
C MET A 40 -8.66 -9.24 -9.32
N ALA A 41 -7.89 -8.18 -9.10
CA ALA A 41 -7.00 -7.99 -7.95
C ALA A 41 -6.17 -9.25 -7.59
N SER A 42 -5.74 -10.01 -8.61
CA SER A 42 -5.00 -11.23 -8.39
C SER A 42 -3.67 -10.98 -7.67
N MET A 43 -3.40 -11.78 -6.65
CA MET A 43 -2.14 -11.76 -5.89
C MET A 43 -1.04 -12.51 -6.66
N SER A 44 -0.41 -11.83 -7.62
CA SER A 44 0.59 -12.43 -8.51
C SER A 44 1.90 -12.79 -7.80
N CYS A 45 2.21 -12.13 -6.69
CA CYS A 45 3.36 -12.38 -5.83
C CYS A 45 2.89 -13.13 -4.58
N ASN A 46 3.20 -12.66 -3.38
CA ASN A 46 2.81 -13.30 -2.12
C ASN A 46 1.29 -13.21 -1.87
N PRO A 47 0.69 -14.23 -1.24
CA PRO A 47 -0.75 -14.26 -0.94
C PRO A 47 -1.05 -13.49 0.36
N ALA A 48 -0.55 -12.28 0.51
CA ALA A 48 -0.68 -11.50 1.73
C ALA A 48 -0.98 -10.04 1.49
N VAL A 49 -1.73 -9.43 2.41
CA VAL A 49 -2.05 -8.00 2.46
C VAL A 49 -1.50 -7.41 3.75
N GLY A 50 -0.94 -6.22 3.68
CA GLY A 50 -0.39 -5.50 4.83
C GLY A 50 1.08 -5.80 5.10
N GLY A 51 1.48 -5.67 6.37
CA GLY A 51 2.88 -5.68 6.79
C GLY A 51 3.39 -4.28 7.10
N VAL A 52 4.69 -4.16 7.33
CA VAL A 52 5.33 -2.91 7.81
C VAL A 52 5.01 -1.73 6.88
N ALA A 53 4.42 -0.68 7.39
CA ALA A 53 3.86 0.49 6.72
C ALA A 53 2.66 0.20 5.79
N LYS A 54 2.59 -0.99 5.20
CA LYS A 54 1.53 -1.38 4.26
C LYS A 54 0.21 -1.64 4.96
N GLY A 55 0.27 -2.24 6.15
CA GLY A 55 -0.92 -2.42 6.99
C GLY A 55 -1.58 -1.09 7.35
N GLN A 56 -0.80 -0.06 7.60
CA GLN A 56 -1.29 1.31 7.79
C GLN A 56 -2.02 1.82 6.55
N ILE A 57 -1.45 1.63 5.35
CA ILE A 57 -2.08 2.03 4.09
C ILE A 57 -3.44 1.33 3.90
N VAL A 58 -3.54 0.02 4.18
CA VAL A 58 -4.82 -0.71 4.05
C VAL A 58 -5.88 -0.17 5.01
N ARG A 59 -5.48 0.15 6.25
CA ARG A 59 -6.37 0.79 7.22
C ARG A 59 -6.84 2.19 6.74
N GLU A 60 -5.96 2.95 6.09
CA GLU A 60 -6.28 4.24 5.50
C GLU A 60 -7.20 4.12 4.27
N ILE A 61 -6.95 3.15 3.38
CA ILE A 61 -7.85 2.81 2.28
C ILE A 61 -9.26 2.52 2.80
N ASP A 62 -9.36 1.66 3.83
CA ASP A 62 -10.64 1.30 4.44
C ASP A 62 -11.31 2.52 5.09
N ALA A 63 -10.57 3.35 5.82
CA ALA A 63 -11.07 4.56 6.48
C ALA A 63 -11.64 5.58 5.48
N LEU A 64 -11.09 5.67 4.27
CA LEU A 64 -11.59 6.49 3.18
C LEU A 64 -12.81 5.87 2.47
N GLY A 65 -13.11 4.60 2.69
CA GLY A 65 -14.22 3.89 2.06
C GLY A 65 -13.82 2.97 0.91
N GLY A 66 -12.51 2.68 0.73
CA GLY A 66 -12.03 1.63 -0.17
C GLY A 66 -12.45 0.23 0.28
N GLN A 67 -12.19 -0.77 -0.54
CA GLN A 67 -12.69 -2.14 -0.35
C GLN A 67 -11.61 -3.13 0.09
N MET A 68 -10.32 -2.83 -0.13
CA MET A 68 -9.24 -3.78 0.10
C MET A 68 -9.22 -4.34 1.52
N GLY A 69 -9.39 -3.49 2.55
CA GLY A 69 -9.42 -3.92 3.94
C GLY A 69 -10.56 -4.88 4.24
N ARG A 70 -11.76 -4.58 3.74
CA ARG A 70 -12.96 -5.42 3.89
C ARG A 70 -12.81 -6.78 3.19
N ILE A 71 -12.30 -6.78 1.95
CA ILE A 71 -12.10 -8.02 1.18
C ILE A 71 -10.99 -8.86 1.82
N THR A 72 -9.96 -8.23 2.35
CA THR A 72 -8.92 -8.92 3.13
C THR A 72 -9.54 -9.66 4.31
N ASP A 73 -10.36 -9.00 5.13
CA ASP A 73 -11.00 -9.65 6.30
C ASP A 73 -11.85 -10.87 5.89
N LEU A 74 -12.57 -10.80 4.76
CA LEU A 74 -13.43 -11.88 4.26
C LEU A 74 -12.66 -13.09 3.72
N THR A 75 -11.37 -12.92 3.45
CA THR A 75 -10.54 -13.95 2.78
C THR A 75 -9.27 -14.30 3.53
N THR A 76 -9.09 -13.73 4.72
CA THR A 76 -7.95 -13.98 5.61
C THR A 76 -7.93 -15.45 6.06
N ILE A 77 -6.75 -16.06 5.94
CA ILE A 77 -6.44 -17.41 6.44
C ILE A 77 -5.40 -17.40 7.56
N GLN A 78 -4.72 -16.28 7.79
CA GLN A 78 -3.87 -16.04 8.96
C GLN A 78 -3.72 -14.53 9.18
N PHE A 79 -3.75 -14.10 10.44
CA PHE A 79 -3.55 -12.70 10.82
C PHE A 79 -2.42 -12.56 11.85
N ARG A 80 -1.57 -11.53 11.67
CA ARG A 80 -0.54 -11.16 12.63
C ARG A 80 -0.40 -9.65 12.74
N MET A 81 -0.30 -9.13 13.96
CA MET A 81 0.12 -7.75 14.20
C MET A 81 1.64 -7.72 14.35
N LEU A 82 2.33 -7.21 13.33
CA LEU A 82 3.78 -7.10 13.32
C LEU A 82 4.27 -5.94 14.18
N ASN A 83 5.51 -6.05 14.67
CA ASN A 83 6.20 -5.01 15.45
C ASN A 83 5.52 -4.60 16.77
N ARG A 84 4.75 -5.48 17.42
CA ARG A 84 4.11 -5.17 18.72
C ARG A 84 5.12 -4.68 19.77
N SER A 85 6.33 -5.23 19.81
CA SER A 85 7.41 -4.82 20.73
C SER A 85 7.99 -3.44 20.47
N LYS A 86 7.73 -2.84 19.28
CA LYS A 86 8.31 -1.55 18.87
C LYS A 86 7.39 -0.35 19.15
N GLY A 87 6.26 -0.57 19.78
CA GLY A 87 5.26 0.46 20.11
C GLY A 87 4.25 0.74 19.00
N ALA A 88 3.15 1.41 19.37
CA ALA A 88 1.96 1.60 18.53
C ALA A 88 2.22 2.28 17.18
N ALA A 89 3.20 3.19 17.10
CA ALA A 89 3.59 3.85 15.84
C ALA A 89 4.14 2.87 14.78
N MET A 90 4.60 1.68 15.20
CA MET A 90 5.20 0.66 14.36
C MET A 90 4.31 -0.56 14.16
N TRP A 91 3.20 -0.67 14.89
CA TRP A 91 2.26 -1.78 14.74
C TRP A 91 1.71 -1.83 13.33
N SER A 92 1.81 -2.99 12.71
CA SER A 92 1.49 -3.14 11.29
C SER A 92 0.73 -4.44 11.08
N PRO A 93 -0.59 -4.40 10.81
CA PRO A 93 -1.36 -5.60 10.57
C PRO A 93 -0.93 -6.26 9.24
N ARG A 94 -0.89 -7.59 9.25
CA ARG A 94 -0.63 -8.42 8.08
C ARG A 94 -1.55 -9.63 8.09
N ALA A 95 -2.20 -9.89 6.95
CA ALA A 95 -3.02 -11.07 6.73
C ALA A 95 -2.49 -11.88 5.55
N GLN A 96 -2.36 -13.21 5.75
CA GLN A 96 -2.36 -14.15 4.63
C GLN A 96 -3.79 -14.31 4.17
N CYS A 97 -3.99 -14.34 2.85
CA CYS A 97 -5.31 -14.48 2.25
C CYS A 97 -5.38 -15.74 1.39
N ASP A 98 -6.56 -16.32 1.31
CA ASP A 98 -6.87 -17.26 0.24
C ASP A 98 -6.94 -16.49 -1.08
N LYS A 99 -5.95 -16.69 -1.93
CA LYS A 99 -5.73 -15.96 -3.18
C LYS A 99 -6.91 -16.08 -4.15
N SER A 100 -7.47 -17.28 -4.26
CA SER A 100 -8.59 -17.54 -5.16
C SER A 100 -9.87 -16.87 -4.65
N ARG A 101 -10.14 -17.00 -3.35
CA ARG A 101 -11.27 -16.32 -2.70
C ARG A 101 -11.14 -14.80 -2.75
N PHE A 102 -9.92 -14.26 -2.60
CA PHE A 102 -9.66 -12.82 -2.67
C PHE A 102 -10.05 -12.26 -4.04
N SER A 103 -9.60 -12.90 -5.12
CA SER A 103 -9.95 -12.50 -6.49
C SER A 103 -11.45 -12.65 -6.78
N ALA A 104 -12.05 -13.78 -6.36
CA ALA A 104 -13.49 -14.02 -6.52
C ALA A 104 -14.33 -13.01 -5.73
N GLN A 105 -13.93 -12.65 -4.50
CA GLN A 105 -14.62 -11.66 -3.67
C GLN A 105 -14.52 -10.26 -4.26
N TRP A 106 -13.37 -9.88 -4.83
CA TRP A 106 -13.24 -8.62 -5.57
C TRP A 106 -14.18 -8.60 -6.77
N ARG A 107 -14.16 -9.65 -7.60
CA ARG A 107 -15.06 -9.76 -8.74
C ARG A 107 -16.51 -9.61 -8.32
N HIS A 108 -16.95 -10.38 -7.31
CA HIS A 108 -18.31 -10.29 -6.77
C HIS A 108 -18.65 -8.86 -6.31
N THR A 109 -17.74 -8.18 -5.63
CA THR A 109 -17.95 -6.81 -5.16
C THR A 109 -18.13 -5.84 -6.33
N LEU A 110 -17.29 -5.95 -7.37
CA LEU A 110 -17.35 -5.07 -8.54
C LEU A 110 -18.60 -5.30 -9.39
N GLU A 111 -18.96 -6.56 -9.65
CA GLU A 111 -20.17 -6.92 -10.41
C GLU A 111 -21.47 -6.42 -9.73
N ASN A 112 -21.45 -6.26 -8.40
CA ASN A 112 -22.58 -5.75 -7.62
C ASN A 112 -22.47 -4.25 -7.29
N THR A 113 -21.51 -3.53 -7.86
CA THR A 113 -21.36 -2.09 -7.67
C THR A 113 -22.21 -1.33 -8.69
N VAL A 114 -23.12 -0.50 -8.20
CA VAL A 114 -23.99 0.34 -9.06
C VAL A 114 -23.11 1.29 -9.89
N ASN A 115 -23.52 1.57 -11.14
CA ASN A 115 -22.81 2.40 -12.13
C ASN A 115 -21.47 1.83 -12.62
N LEU A 116 -21.08 0.62 -12.20
CA LEU A 116 -19.87 -0.05 -12.67
C LEU A 116 -20.23 -1.09 -13.74
N TYR A 117 -19.55 -1.00 -14.85
CA TYR A 117 -19.63 -1.92 -15.97
C TYR A 117 -18.26 -2.55 -16.18
N ILE A 118 -18.23 -3.81 -16.58
CA ILE A 118 -16.99 -4.56 -16.79
C ILE A 118 -16.97 -5.05 -18.23
N TRP A 119 -15.81 -4.88 -18.88
CA TRP A 119 -15.57 -5.37 -20.23
C TRP A 119 -14.26 -6.17 -20.27
N GLN A 120 -14.35 -7.38 -20.80
CA GLN A 120 -13.17 -8.24 -20.94
C GLN A 120 -12.55 -8.08 -22.32
N ASP A 121 -11.47 -7.30 -22.40
CA ASP A 121 -10.62 -7.11 -23.58
C ASP A 121 -9.32 -6.42 -23.14
N ALA A 122 -8.30 -6.41 -24.00
CA ALA A 122 -7.09 -5.62 -23.82
C ALA A 122 -7.27 -4.21 -24.41
N ALA A 123 -6.84 -3.17 -23.67
CA ALA A 123 -6.69 -1.83 -24.22
C ALA A 123 -5.40 -1.77 -25.04
N THR A 124 -5.47 -1.25 -26.27
CA THR A 124 -4.32 -1.14 -27.19
C THR A 124 -4.00 0.29 -27.58
N GLU A 125 -4.96 1.23 -27.45
CA GLU A 125 -4.73 2.61 -27.83
C GLU A 125 -5.53 3.56 -26.94
N LEU A 126 -4.89 4.67 -26.55
CA LEU A 126 -5.54 5.81 -25.94
C LEU A 126 -5.90 6.83 -27.03
N LEU A 127 -7.15 7.25 -27.06
CA LEU A 127 -7.66 8.21 -28.04
C LEU A 127 -7.62 9.62 -27.45
N PHE A 128 -6.94 10.55 -28.13
CA PHE A 128 -6.78 11.93 -27.67
C PHE A 128 -7.53 12.92 -28.57
N ASP A 129 -8.03 14.00 -27.95
CA ASP A 129 -8.37 15.24 -28.61
C ASP A 129 -7.18 16.22 -28.45
N THR A 130 -6.58 16.57 -29.58
CA THR A 130 -5.40 17.45 -29.65
C THR A 130 -5.72 18.83 -30.22
N ALA A 131 -7.00 19.18 -30.43
CA ALA A 131 -7.41 20.46 -31.01
C ALA A 131 -7.17 21.66 -30.04
N GLY A 132 -7.07 21.41 -28.74
CA GLY A 132 -6.83 22.42 -27.72
C GLY A 132 -5.33 22.67 -27.44
N ALA A 133 -5.04 23.67 -26.58
CA ALA A 133 -3.68 23.97 -26.15
C ALA A 133 -3.02 22.83 -25.35
N LYS A 134 -3.80 21.98 -24.69
CA LYS A 134 -3.38 20.77 -23.96
C LYS A 134 -4.21 19.58 -24.48
N PRO A 135 -3.56 18.46 -24.85
CA PRO A 135 -4.27 17.24 -25.22
C PRO A 135 -5.25 16.80 -24.11
N ARG A 136 -6.36 16.23 -24.51
CA ARG A 136 -7.38 15.67 -23.63
C ARG A 136 -7.71 14.23 -24.01
N ILE A 137 -7.89 13.38 -23.00
CA ILE A 137 -8.39 12.03 -23.27
C ILE A 137 -9.85 12.09 -23.79
N LYS A 138 -10.18 11.28 -24.79
CA LYS A 138 -11.54 11.15 -25.34
C LYS A 138 -12.05 9.72 -25.40
N GLY A 139 -11.18 8.72 -25.24
CA GLY A 139 -11.59 7.33 -25.28
C GLY A 139 -10.43 6.33 -25.28
N VAL A 140 -10.82 5.07 -25.44
CA VAL A 140 -9.90 3.91 -25.47
C VAL A 140 -10.33 2.99 -26.60
N ARG A 141 -9.37 2.45 -27.36
CA ARG A 141 -9.59 1.37 -28.33
C ARG A 141 -9.07 0.06 -27.78
N THR A 142 -9.83 -1.01 -27.97
CA THR A 142 -9.48 -2.35 -27.53
C THR A 142 -8.82 -3.18 -28.65
N GLN A 143 -8.26 -4.34 -28.28
CA GLN A 143 -7.67 -5.29 -29.21
C GLN A 143 -8.66 -5.81 -30.26
N MET A 144 -9.95 -5.94 -29.89
CA MET A 144 -11.01 -6.32 -30.83
C MET A 144 -11.49 -5.15 -31.70
N GLY A 145 -10.84 -3.97 -31.62
CA GLY A 145 -11.16 -2.79 -32.41
C GLY A 145 -12.35 -1.99 -31.92
N ILE A 146 -12.85 -2.27 -30.73
CA ILE A 146 -14.00 -1.56 -30.14
C ILE A 146 -13.50 -0.25 -29.52
N GLU A 147 -14.19 0.85 -29.82
CA GLU A 147 -13.91 2.16 -29.24
C GLU A 147 -14.95 2.51 -28.18
N PHE A 148 -14.45 2.89 -27.01
CA PHE A 148 -15.22 3.43 -25.91
C PHE A 148 -14.88 4.90 -25.73
N ALA A 149 -15.87 5.77 -25.77
CA ALA A 149 -15.71 7.19 -25.49
C ALA A 149 -15.76 7.43 -23.97
N CYS A 150 -14.94 8.38 -23.50
CA CYS A 150 -14.99 8.79 -22.09
C CYS A 150 -14.45 10.20 -21.88
N ARG A 151 -14.67 10.71 -20.67
CA ARG A 151 -14.16 12.03 -20.23
C ARG A 151 -12.91 11.91 -19.38
N ALA A 152 -12.68 10.74 -18.77
CA ALA A 152 -11.45 10.45 -18.02
C ALA A 152 -11.05 8.98 -18.14
N VAL A 153 -9.74 8.73 -18.05
CA VAL A 153 -9.13 7.40 -18.01
C VAL A 153 -8.23 7.28 -16.79
N VAL A 154 -8.33 6.15 -16.08
CA VAL A 154 -7.38 5.76 -15.04
C VAL A 154 -6.60 4.55 -15.55
N LEU A 155 -5.31 4.73 -15.83
CA LEU A 155 -4.40 3.67 -16.30
C LEU A 155 -3.79 2.94 -15.10
N THR A 156 -4.01 1.62 -15.02
CA THR A 156 -3.56 0.76 -13.91
C THR A 156 -2.96 -0.56 -14.41
N SER A 157 -2.11 -0.47 -15.42
CA SER A 157 -1.63 -1.59 -16.24
C SER A 157 -0.70 -2.60 -15.53
N GLY A 158 -0.29 -2.34 -14.29
CA GLY A 158 0.56 -3.27 -13.52
C GLY A 158 1.89 -3.59 -14.21
N THR A 159 2.18 -4.88 -14.38
CA THR A 159 3.39 -5.41 -15.04
C THR A 159 3.17 -5.78 -16.52
N PHE A 160 2.07 -5.30 -17.13
CA PHE A 160 1.62 -5.81 -18.42
C PHE A 160 2.11 -5.02 -19.62
N LEU A 161 2.41 -3.70 -19.47
CA LEU A 161 2.89 -2.87 -20.60
C LEU A 161 4.26 -3.34 -21.06
N GLU A 162 4.32 -3.82 -22.32
CA GLU A 162 5.53 -4.39 -22.92
C GLU A 162 6.18 -5.44 -21.99
N GLY A 163 5.35 -6.25 -21.32
CA GLY A 163 5.76 -7.21 -20.29
C GLY A 163 6.60 -8.35 -20.87
N MET A 164 7.75 -8.62 -20.26
CA MET A 164 8.67 -9.69 -20.65
C MET A 164 9.10 -10.49 -19.43
N MET A 165 8.82 -11.78 -19.44
CA MET A 165 9.24 -12.73 -18.40
C MET A 165 10.58 -13.35 -18.73
N HIS A 166 11.42 -13.55 -17.69
CA HIS A 166 12.76 -14.10 -17.81
C HIS A 166 12.99 -15.21 -16.76
N CYS A 167 13.45 -16.38 -17.23
CA CYS A 167 13.88 -17.51 -16.41
C CYS A 167 15.15 -18.10 -17.03
N GLY A 168 16.32 -17.76 -16.49
CA GLY A 168 17.61 -18.06 -17.10
C GLY A 168 17.69 -17.48 -18.52
N THR A 169 18.00 -18.32 -19.49
CA THR A 169 18.10 -17.95 -20.91
C THR A 169 16.76 -17.98 -21.65
N SER A 170 15.68 -18.38 -20.98
CA SER A 170 14.34 -18.43 -21.57
C SER A 170 13.60 -17.11 -21.34
N HIS A 171 12.97 -16.60 -22.39
CA HIS A 171 12.20 -15.37 -22.36
C HIS A 171 10.83 -15.60 -23.01
N ALA A 172 9.79 -14.98 -22.43
CA ALA A 172 8.44 -15.05 -22.96
C ALA A 172 7.71 -13.72 -22.72
N GLU A 173 7.01 -13.24 -23.73
CA GLU A 173 6.11 -12.10 -23.57
C GLU A 173 4.99 -12.44 -22.60
N GLY A 174 4.66 -11.52 -21.71
CA GLY A 174 3.59 -11.68 -20.75
C GLY A 174 3.70 -10.73 -19.57
N GLY A 175 2.57 -10.35 -19.00
CA GLY A 175 2.49 -9.54 -17.79
C GLY A 175 2.64 -10.39 -16.52
N ARG A 176 2.37 -11.70 -16.61
CA ARG A 176 2.46 -12.71 -15.57
C ARG A 176 2.41 -14.08 -16.21
N ALA A 177 2.91 -15.13 -15.53
CA ALA A 177 2.85 -16.49 -16.04
C ALA A 177 1.41 -16.90 -16.41
N GLY A 178 1.21 -17.26 -17.67
CA GLY A 178 -0.09 -17.61 -18.24
C GLY A 178 -0.95 -16.43 -18.68
N ASP A 179 -0.44 -15.19 -18.68
CA ASP A 179 -1.16 -14.00 -19.13
C ASP A 179 -0.33 -13.25 -20.18
N ALA A 180 -0.99 -12.79 -21.25
CA ALA A 180 -0.37 -12.03 -22.32
C ALA A 180 0.18 -10.68 -21.83
N ALA A 181 1.12 -10.09 -22.58
CA ALA A 181 1.51 -8.70 -22.44
C ALA A 181 0.45 -7.76 -23.05
N SER A 182 0.51 -6.48 -22.69
CA SER A 182 -0.32 -5.41 -23.27
C SER A 182 0.56 -4.52 -24.13
N HIS A 183 0.20 -4.32 -25.38
CA HIS A 183 0.93 -3.52 -26.37
C HIS A 183 0.11 -2.32 -26.83
N GLY A 184 0.80 -1.27 -27.33
CA GLY A 184 0.22 -0.11 -27.99
C GLY A 184 -0.09 1.08 -27.06
N ILE A 185 -0.36 0.85 -25.78
CA ILE A 185 -0.61 1.94 -24.81
C ILE A 185 0.65 2.79 -24.61
N THR A 186 1.81 2.17 -24.52
CA THR A 186 3.09 2.88 -24.37
C THR A 186 3.36 3.81 -25.56
N GLU A 187 3.12 3.33 -26.79
CA GLU A 187 3.25 4.12 -28.01
C GLU A 187 2.27 5.29 -28.03
N SER A 188 1.01 5.06 -27.66
CA SER A 188 0.00 6.12 -27.54
C SER A 188 0.47 7.23 -26.59
N LEU A 189 1.05 6.88 -25.44
CA LEU A 189 1.55 7.85 -24.47
C LEU A 189 2.81 8.57 -24.96
N ARG A 190 3.74 7.86 -25.61
CA ARG A 190 4.93 8.48 -26.21
C ARG A 190 4.57 9.48 -27.31
N SER A 191 3.52 9.22 -28.08
CA SER A 191 3.06 10.12 -29.16
C SER A 191 2.65 11.50 -28.66
N VAL A 192 2.24 11.61 -27.39
CA VAL A 192 1.85 12.88 -26.72
C VAL A 192 2.92 13.38 -25.74
N GLY A 193 4.14 12.83 -25.77
CA GLY A 193 5.32 13.35 -25.11
C GLY A 193 5.64 12.75 -23.74
N PHE A 194 5.02 11.64 -23.31
CA PHE A 194 5.40 10.98 -22.06
C PHE A 194 6.79 10.35 -22.12
N GLU A 195 7.56 10.60 -21.08
CA GLU A 195 8.78 9.84 -20.79
C GLU A 195 8.42 8.47 -20.23
N THR A 196 9.14 7.44 -20.66
CA THR A 196 8.97 6.05 -20.21
C THR A 196 10.30 5.47 -19.76
N GLY A 197 10.24 4.47 -18.88
CA GLY A 197 11.38 3.67 -18.47
C GLY A 197 11.00 2.21 -18.29
N ARG A 198 11.98 1.37 -17.95
CA ARG A 198 11.79 -0.06 -17.67
C ARG A 198 12.04 -0.34 -16.19
N MET A 199 11.14 -1.09 -15.55
CA MET A 199 11.34 -1.64 -14.21
C MET A 199 11.23 -3.16 -14.21
N LYS A 200 11.80 -3.78 -13.19
CA LYS A 200 11.81 -5.24 -13.00
C LYS A 200 11.24 -5.59 -11.64
N THR A 201 10.46 -6.64 -11.60
CA THR A 201 10.12 -7.36 -10.36
C THR A 201 10.32 -8.85 -10.56
N GLY A 202 10.04 -9.68 -9.54
CA GLY A 202 10.20 -11.12 -9.65
C GLY A 202 9.30 -11.87 -8.67
N THR A 203 9.18 -13.16 -8.89
CA THR A 203 8.41 -14.08 -8.05
C THR A 203 9.18 -15.40 -7.88
N PRO A 204 9.04 -16.11 -6.75
CA PRO A 204 9.64 -17.43 -6.55
C PRO A 204 8.83 -18.53 -7.24
N ALA A 205 9.39 -19.74 -7.25
CA ALA A 205 8.69 -20.95 -7.63
C ALA A 205 7.43 -21.16 -6.77
N ARG A 206 6.47 -21.90 -7.31
CA ARG A 206 5.31 -22.39 -6.57
C ARG A 206 5.50 -23.86 -6.27
N LEU A 207 5.31 -24.22 -5.00
CA LEU A 207 5.65 -25.51 -4.44
C LEU A 207 4.40 -26.33 -4.18
N ASP A 208 4.51 -27.64 -4.38
CA ASP A 208 3.43 -28.60 -4.09
C ASP A 208 3.54 -29.11 -2.66
N ALA A 209 2.61 -28.72 -1.81
CA ALA A 209 2.56 -29.09 -0.39
C ALA A 209 2.57 -30.60 -0.14
N ARG A 210 2.07 -31.41 -1.08
CA ARG A 210 2.02 -32.88 -0.94
C ARG A 210 3.41 -33.52 -0.89
N THR A 211 4.44 -32.77 -1.29
CA THR A 211 5.83 -33.25 -1.41
C THR A 211 6.77 -32.52 -0.45
N ILE A 212 6.21 -31.79 0.51
CA ILE A 212 6.97 -31.07 1.53
C ILE A 212 6.86 -31.82 2.86
N ASP A 213 7.99 -32.08 3.50
CA ASP A 213 8.05 -32.59 4.87
C ASP A 213 7.85 -31.44 5.88
N PHE A 214 6.60 -31.18 6.24
CA PHE A 214 6.26 -30.13 7.21
C PHE A 214 6.73 -30.42 8.65
N GLU A 215 6.99 -31.71 9.00
CA GLU A 215 7.50 -32.06 10.32
C GLU A 215 8.96 -31.59 10.52
N ALA A 216 9.70 -31.46 9.42
CA ALA A 216 11.05 -30.92 9.43
C ALA A 216 11.11 -29.37 9.55
N LEU A 217 9.97 -28.67 9.43
CA LEU A 217 9.88 -27.22 9.38
C LEU A 217 9.30 -26.62 10.67
N GLU A 218 9.68 -25.38 10.97
CA GLU A 218 9.17 -24.63 12.13
C GLU A 218 7.87 -23.90 11.77
N PRO A 219 6.73 -24.25 12.40
CA PRO A 219 5.46 -23.56 12.13
C PRO A 219 5.44 -22.15 12.72
N GLN A 220 4.90 -21.21 11.96
CA GLN A 220 4.63 -19.85 12.40
C GLN A 220 3.12 -19.59 12.41
N TYR A 221 2.54 -19.59 13.59
CA TYR A 221 1.11 -19.38 13.80
C TYR A 221 0.72 -17.90 13.72
N GLY A 222 -0.55 -17.64 13.45
CA GLY A 222 -1.17 -16.32 13.59
C GLY A 222 -1.33 -15.89 15.06
N ASP A 223 -1.80 -14.65 15.26
CA ASP A 223 -2.12 -14.15 16.60
C ASP A 223 -3.27 -14.97 17.20
N GLU A 224 -3.22 -15.31 18.50
CA GLU A 224 -4.27 -16.05 19.20
C GLU A 224 -5.60 -15.28 19.20
N ASN A 225 -5.52 -13.95 19.40
CA ASN A 225 -6.64 -13.02 19.33
C ASN A 225 -6.43 -12.11 18.10
N PRO A 226 -6.77 -12.59 16.90
CA PRO A 226 -6.54 -11.83 15.68
C PRO A 226 -7.43 -10.59 15.62
N ALA A 227 -6.86 -9.47 15.19
CA ALA A 227 -7.62 -8.29 14.80
C ALA A 227 -8.10 -8.42 13.34
N LYS A 228 -8.62 -7.35 12.77
CA LYS A 228 -9.05 -7.24 11.38
C LYS A 228 -8.58 -5.92 10.76
N PHE A 229 -8.66 -5.80 9.44
CA PHE A 229 -8.30 -4.57 8.74
C PHE A 229 -9.42 -3.53 8.71
N SER A 230 -10.65 -3.95 8.42
CA SER A 230 -11.74 -3.00 8.22
C SER A 230 -12.28 -2.46 9.55
N PHE A 231 -12.53 -1.14 9.58
CA PHE A 231 -13.29 -0.50 10.66
C PHE A 231 -14.81 -0.75 10.55
N SER A 232 -15.26 -1.39 9.46
CA SER A 232 -16.67 -1.73 9.30
C SER A 232 -17.11 -2.81 10.30
N PRO A 233 -18.28 -2.68 10.94
CA PRO A 233 -18.84 -3.74 11.77
C PRO A 233 -19.30 -4.96 10.96
N ASP A 234 -19.33 -4.87 9.62
CA ASP A 234 -19.83 -5.92 8.73
C ASP A 234 -18.79 -7.04 8.48
N THR A 235 -17.53 -6.87 8.93
CA THR A 235 -16.49 -7.90 8.90
C THR A 235 -16.11 -8.37 10.29
N GLN A 236 -15.58 -9.59 10.38
CA GLN A 236 -15.15 -10.21 11.62
C GLN A 236 -13.69 -10.69 11.50
N PRO A 237 -12.94 -10.77 12.61
CA PRO A 237 -11.64 -11.42 12.63
C PRO A 237 -11.73 -12.88 12.16
N VAL A 238 -10.64 -13.38 11.59
CA VAL A 238 -10.52 -14.78 11.16
C VAL A 238 -10.65 -15.72 12.37
N LYS A 239 -11.40 -16.82 12.20
CA LYS A 239 -11.65 -17.81 13.29
C LYS A 239 -10.71 -19.01 13.22
N HIS A 240 -10.43 -19.49 12.01
CA HIS A 240 -9.54 -20.63 11.75
C HIS A 240 -8.33 -20.12 10.98
N GLN A 241 -7.14 -20.46 11.47
CA GLN A 241 -5.90 -19.95 10.90
C GLN A 241 -4.99 -21.10 10.47
N LEU A 242 -4.42 -20.96 9.27
CA LEU A 242 -3.37 -21.84 8.77
C LEU A 242 -1.99 -21.31 9.18
N PRO A 243 -1.03 -22.19 9.55
CA PRO A 243 0.35 -21.75 9.80
C PRO A 243 1.07 -21.42 8.49
N CYS A 244 2.01 -20.48 8.56
CA CYS A 244 3.15 -20.41 7.66
C CYS A 244 4.31 -21.21 8.27
N PHE A 245 5.39 -21.43 7.52
CA PHE A 245 6.55 -22.15 8.04
C PHE A 245 7.83 -21.38 7.78
N LEU A 246 8.75 -21.44 8.73
CA LEU A 246 10.10 -20.91 8.57
C LEU A 246 10.96 -21.94 7.84
N VAL A 247 11.69 -21.46 6.85
CA VAL A 247 12.60 -22.24 6.01
C VAL A 247 13.91 -21.48 5.89
N TYR A 248 15.00 -22.19 5.78
CA TYR A 248 16.33 -21.58 5.69
C TYR A 248 17.11 -22.16 4.51
N THR A 249 17.83 -21.30 3.79
CA THR A 249 18.85 -21.74 2.86
C THR A 249 20.11 -22.18 3.64
N SER A 250 21.04 -22.85 2.98
CA SER A 250 22.34 -23.26 3.50
C SER A 250 23.46 -22.82 2.57
N ALA A 251 24.71 -22.96 3.01
CA ALA A 251 25.88 -22.71 2.17
C ALA A 251 25.86 -23.58 0.90
N GLU A 252 25.45 -24.86 1.00
CA GLU A 252 25.30 -25.77 -0.15
C GLU A 252 24.28 -25.23 -1.17
N VAL A 253 23.13 -24.75 -0.70
CA VAL A 253 22.11 -24.07 -1.55
C VAL A 253 22.70 -22.85 -2.24
N HIS A 254 23.48 -22.04 -1.49
CA HIS A 254 24.11 -20.83 -2.03
C HIS A 254 25.14 -21.15 -3.12
N ASP A 255 25.99 -22.15 -2.89
CA ASP A 255 27.00 -22.56 -3.87
C ASP A 255 26.37 -23.05 -5.16
N LEU A 256 25.28 -23.81 -5.06
CA LEU A 256 24.53 -24.30 -6.20
C LEU A 256 23.86 -23.16 -6.97
N LEU A 257 23.23 -22.20 -6.28
CA LEU A 257 22.64 -21.02 -6.92
C LEU A 257 23.70 -20.16 -7.66
N ARG A 258 24.91 -20.05 -7.12
CA ARG A 258 26.02 -19.31 -7.76
C ARG A 258 26.45 -19.92 -9.09
N THR A 259 26.30 -21.23 -9.28
CA THR A 259 26.63 -21.89 -10.56
C THR A 259 25.78 -21.40 -11.73
N GLY A 260 24.62 -20.78 -11.45
CA GLY A 260 23.71 -20.25 -12.46
C GLY A 260 23.90 -18.75 -12.78
N PHE A 261 24.86 -18.06 -12.12
CA PHE A 261 25.00 -16.61 -12.25
C PHE A 261 25.37 -16.12 -13.65
N ASP A 262 26.15 -16.88 -14.38
CA ASP A 262 26.52 -16.61 -15.79
C ASP A 262 25.31 -16.71 -16.74
N ARG A 263 24.30 -17.51 -16.40
CA ARG A 263 23.05 -17.67 -17.13
C ARG A 263 21.91 -16.80 -16.56
N SER A 264 22.17 -15.99 -15.53
CA SER A 264 21.17 -15.10 -14.95
C SER A 264 20.90 -13.89 -15.85
N PRO A 265 19.65 -13.65 -16.28
CA PRO A 265 19.32 -12.48 -17.10
C PRO A 265 19.54 -11.15 -16.35
N LEU A 266 19.61 -11.21 -15.02
CA LEU A 266 19.93 -10.07 -14.18
C LEU A 266 21.42 -9.68 -14.24
N PHE A 267 22.31 -10.67 -14.37
CA PHE A 267 23.75 -10.43 -14.33
C PHE A 267 24.42 -10.37 -15.70
N ASN A 268 23.83 -11.00 -16.70
CA ASN A 268 24.35 -10.96 -18.08
C ASN A 268 23.89 -9.72 -18.89
N GLY A 269 23.11 -8.80 -18.27
CA GLY A 269 22.67 -7.56 -18.91
C GLY A 269 21.43 -7.71 -19.82
N THR A 270 20.79 -8.86 -19.87
CA THR A 270 19.53 -9.07 -20.62
C THR A 270 18.42 -8.18 -20.04
N ILE A 271 18.24 -8.20 -18.72
CA ILE A 271 17.31 -7.32 -18.00
C ILE A 271 17.96 -5.93 -17.89
N LYS A 272 17.29 -4.91 -18.44
CA LYS A 272 17.68 -3.50 -18.35
C LYS A 272 16.96 -2.76 -17.22
N GLY A 273 15.81 -3.27 -16.82
CA GLY A 273 14.98 -2.68 -15.77
C GLY A 273 15.61 -2.80 -14.38
N ILE A 274 15.47 -1.76 -13.57
CA ILE A 274 15.96 -1.73 -12.19
C ILE A 274 14.97 -2.51 -11.30
N GLY A 275 15.51 -3.39 -10.47
CA GLY A 275 14.75 -4.20 -9.52
C GLY A 275 14.54 -3.53 -8.16
N PRO A 276 13.58 -4.00 -7.35
CA PRO A 276 13.30 -3.42 -6.04
C PRO A 276 14.40 -3.76 -5.02
N ARG A 277 14.98 -2.75 -4.39
CA ARG A 277 16.03 -2.87 -3.37
C ARG A 277 15.61 -3.69 -2.14
N TYR A 278 14.34 -3.60 -1.74
CA TYR A 278 13.83 -4.19 -0.50
C TYR A 278 13.05 -5.50 -0.69
N CYS A 279 13.02 -6.02 -1.90
CA CYS A 279 12.59 -7.38 -2.20
C CYS A 279 13.58 -7.96 -3.22
N PRO A 280 14.87 -8.08 -2.84
CA PRO A 280 15.89 -8.58 -3.75
C PRO A 280 15.59 -10.04 -4.11
N SER A 281 15.98 -10.44 -5.31
CA SER A 281 16.00 -11.85 -5.68
C SER A 281 17.00 -12.61 -4.82
N ILE A 282 16.92 -13.93 -4.81
CA ILE A 282 17.87 -14.73 -4.02
C ILE A 282 19.30 -14.52 -4.54
N GLU A 283 19.48 -14.39 -5.86
CA GLU A 283 20.77 -14.08 -6.46
C GLU A 283 21.32 -12.71 -6.04
N ASP A 284 20.48 -11.68 -5.90
CA ASP A 284 20.87 -10.38 -5.37
C ASP A 284 21.27 -10.45 -3.89
N LYS A 285 20.57 -11.27 -3.08
CA LYS A 285 20.94 -11.51 -1.68
C LYS A 285 22.31 -12.15 -1.58
N LEU A 286 22.60 -13.16 -2.41
CA LEU A 286 23.88 -13.88 -2.41
C LEU A 286 25.05 -12.98 -2.85
N ARG A 287 24.80 -11.94 -3.64
CA ARG A 287 25.80 -10.94 -4.02
C ARG A 287 25.98 -9.88 -2.94
N THR A 288 24.88 -9.36 -2.40
CA THR A 288 24.90 -8.24 -1.45
C THR A 288 25.30 -8.68 -0.04
N PHE A 289 24.95 -9.91 0.35
CA PHE A 289 25.20 -10.50 1.67
C PHE A 289 25.97 -11.81 1.53
N ALA A 290 27.09 -11.76 0.78
CA ALA A 290 27.89 -12.93 0.43
C ALA A 290 28.51 -13.65 1.64
N ASP A 291 28.65 -12.95 2.77
CA ASP A 291 29.14 -13.44 4.05
C ASP A 291 28.13 -14.20 4.89
N LYS A 292 26.87 -14.28 4.46
CA LYS A 292 25.82 -15.01 5.16
C LYS A 292 25.72 -16.46 4.68
N ASP A 293 25.83 -17.39 5.62
CA ASP A 293 25.73 -18.84 5.33
C ASP A 293 24.29 -19.30 5.14
N GLN A 294 23.31 -18.49 5.56
CA GLN A 294 21.89 -18.81 5.44
C GLN A 294 21.02 -17.55 5.28
N HIS A 295 19.89 -17.70 4.59
CA HIS A 295 18.82 -16.74 4.52
C HIS A 295 17.51 -17.34 5.00
N GLN A 296 16.79 -16.61 5.84
CA GLN A 296 15.45 -16.99 6.27
C GLN A 296 14.44 -16.75 5.14
N LEU A 297 13.59 -17.74 4.94
CA LEU A 297 12.48 -17.76 4.00
C LEU A 297 11.18 -18.05 4.75
N PHE A 298 10.04 -17.74 4.12
CA PHE A 298 8.73 -18.07 4.65
C PHE A 298 7.96 -18.88 3.61
N LEU A 299 7.52 -20.06 4.01
CA LEU A 299 6.66 -20.90 3.22
C LEU A 299 5.21 -20.58 3.57
N GLU A 300 4.48 -20.02 2.62
CA GLU A 300 3.16 -19.42 2.83
C GLU A 300 2.09 -20.14 2.00
N PRO A 301 0.97 -20.65 2.60
CA PRO A 301 -0.11 -21.25 1.84
C PRO A 301 -0.80 -20.22 0.94
N GLU A 302 -1.09 -20.56 -0.32
CA GLU A 302 -1.82 -19.69 -1.24
C GLU A 302 -3.36 -19.77 -1.09
N GLY A 303 -3.87 -20.66 -0.24
CA GLY A 303 -5.30 -20.81 0.06
C GLY A 303 -5.63 -22.02 0.92
N GLU A 304 -6.90 -22.11 1.34
CA GLU A 304 -7.40 -23.22 2.17
C GLU A 304 -7.63 -24.50 1.36
N SER A 305 -7.95 -24.38 0.08
CA SER A 305 -8.36 -25.47 -0.80
C SER A 305 -7.37 -25.78 -1.92
N THR A 306 -6.11 -25.37 -1.76
CA THR A 306 -5.03 -25.63 -2.73
C THR A 306 -3.80 -26.19 -2.03
N ASN A 307 -3.03 -27.01 -2.75
CA ASN A 307 -1.72 -27.48 -2.33
C ASN A 307 -0.59 -26.54 -2.80
N GLU A 308 -0.92 -25.38 -3.36
CA GLU A 308 0.08 -24.41 -3.84
C GLU A 308 0.61 -23.57 -2.67
N TYR A 309 1.93 -23.57 -2.50
CA TYR A 309 2.64 -22.78 -1.52
C TYR A 309 3.61 -21.81 -2.17
N TYR A 310 3.71 -20.62 -1.59
CA TYR A 310 4.60 -19.54 -1.98
C TYR A 310 5.84 -19.53 -1.08
N LEU A 311 7.04 -19.48 -1.66
CA LEU A 311 8.30 -19.41 -0.91
C LEU A 311 8.81 -17.97 -0.85
N ASN A 312 8.31 -17.21 0.11
CA ASN A 312 8.67 -15.79 0.28
C ASN A 312 10.17 -15.65 0.63
N GLY A 313 10.84 -14.79 -0.13
CA GLY A 313 12.27 -14.53 0.02
C GLY A 313 13.17 -15.31 -0.93
N PHE A 314 12.63 -16.23 -1.75
CA PHE A 314 13.34 -17.00 -2.77
C PHE A 314 12.95 -16.59 -4.21
N SER A 315 12.59 -15.32 -4.43
CA SER A 315 12.36 -14.81 -5.79
C SER A 315 13.63 -14.97 -6.63
N SER A 316 13.51 -15.51 -7.83
CA SER A 316 14.67 -15.80 -8.69
C SER A 316 14.35 -15.64 -10.17
N SER A 317 15.37 -15.25 -10.93
CA SER A 317 15.38 -15.32 -12.41
C SER A 317 16.41 -16.32 -12.94
N LEU A 318 17.05 -17.08 -12.08
CA LEU A 318 17.99 -18.15 -12.46
C LEU A 318 17.32 -19.20 -13.34
N PRO A 319 18.07 -19.97 -14.13
CA PRO A 319 17.54 -21.09 -14.89
C PRO A 319 16.74 -22.07 -14.03
N TRP A 320 15.68 -22.64 -14.60
CA TRP A 320 14.78 -23.53 -13.83
C TRP A 320 15.46 -24.76 -13.25
N ASP A 321 16.46 -25.32 -13.96
CA ASP A 321 17.29 -26.45 -13.49
C ASP A 321 18.04 -26.10 -12.20
N ILE A 322 18.67 -24.93 -12.14
CA ILE A 322 19.36 -24.44 -10.94
C ILE A 322 18.37 -24.16 -9.80
N GLN A 323 17.22 -23.58 -10.09
CA GLN A 323 16.18 -23.38 -9.07
C GLN A 323 15.71 -24.71 -8.49
N TRP A 324 15.47 -25.69 -9.37
CA TRP A 324 14.99 -27.02 -8.98
C TRP A 324 16.01 -27.75 -8.10
N GLU A 325 17.28 -27.83 -8.52
CA GLU A 325 18.35 -28.47 -7.76
C GLU A 325 18.58 -27.78 -6.41
N ALA A 326 18.61 -26.43 -6.38
CA ALA A 326 18.80 -25.67 -5.16
C ALA A 326 17.66 -25.85 -4.15
N LEU A 327 16.41 -25.93 -4.61
CA LEU A 327 15.26 -26.16 -3.74
C LEU A 327 15.32 -27.54 -3.08
N HIS A 328 15.78 -28.60 -3.79
CA HIS A 328 15.92 -29.94 -3.23
C HIS A 328 17.03 -30.07 -2.17
N LYS A 329 17.91 -29.07 -2.03
CA LYS A 329 18.91 -28.98 -0.96
C LYS A 329 18.40 -28.27 0.30
N ILE A 330 17.20 -27.77 0.28
CA ILE A 330 16.55 -27.15 1.44
C ILE A 330 15.92 -28.25 2.29
N ARG A 331 16.20 -28.24 3.58
CA ARG A 331 15.64 -29.20 4.54
C ARG A 331 14.10 -29.21 4.47
N GLY A 332 13.52 -30.39 4.32
CA GLY A 332 12.09 -30.62 4.16
C GLY A 332 11.58 -30.50 2.72
N PHE A 333 12.49 -30.27 1.75
CA PHE A 333 12.18 -30.15 0.32
C PHE A 333 12.90 -31.22 -0.52
N GLU A 334 13.39 -32.28 0.09
CA GLU A 334 14.17 -33.34 -0.55
C GLU A 334 13.43 -34.02 -1.69
N ASP A 335 12.10 -34.18 -1.56
CA ASP A 335 11.21 -34.82 -2.55
C ASP A 335 10.31 -33.78 -3.27
N LEU A 336 10.70 -32.51 -3.26
CA LEU A 336 9.87 -31.40 -3.70
C LEU A 336 9.44 -31.50 -5.17
N HIS A 337 8.15 -31.31 -5.42
CA HIS A 337 7.60 -31.00 -6.73
C HIS A 337 7.24 -29.50 -6.82
N ILE A 338 7.53 -28.88 -7.94
CA ILE A 338 7.16 -27.47 -8.20
C ILE A 338 6.09 -27.38 -9.28
N PHE A 339 5.07 -26.55 -9.08
CA PHE A 339 4.04 -26.29 -10.09
C PHE A 339 4.55 -25.40 -11.22
N ARG A 340 5.44 -24.45 -10.91
CA ARG A 340 6.12 -23.56 -11.87
C ARG A 340 7.38 -22.94 -11.27
N PRO A 341 8.41 -22.64 -12.09
CA PRO A 341 9.61 -21.97 -11.60
C PRO A 341 9.37 -20.51 -11.21
N GLY A 342 10.28 -19.93 -10.47
CA GLY A 342 10.40 -18.50 -10.30
C GLY A 342 10.84 -17.81 -11.59
N TYR A 343 10.46 -16.54 -11.75
CA TYR A 343 10.86 -15.74 -12.90
C TYR A 343 10.94 -14.26 -12.52
N ALA A 344 11.73 -13.49 -13.26
CA ALA A 344 11.65 -12.04 -13.27
C ALA A 344 10.68 -11.58 -14.35
N ILE A 345 10.07 -10.42 -14.13
CA ILE A 345 9.28 -9.73 -15.14
C ILE A 345 9.77 -8.30 -15.29
N GLU A 346 9.97 -7.88 -16.54
CA GLU A 346 10.33 -6.53 -16.93
C GLU A 346 9.16 -5.88 -17.66
N TYR A 347 8.88 -4.61 -17.38
CA TYR A 347 7.70 -3.90 -17.89
C TYR A 347 7.95 -2.40 -17.98
N ASP A 348 7.15 -1.70 -18.78
CA ASP A 348 7.19 -0.26 -18.91
C ASP A 348 6.53 0.45 -17.73
N TYR A 349 7.16 1.54 -17.26
CA TYR A 349 6.59 2.46 -16.30
C TYR A 349 6.78 3.90 -16.78
N PHE A 350 6.06 4.83 -16.19
CA PHE A 350 6.16 6.26 -16.47
C PHE A 350 6.64 6.99 -15.23
N PRO A 351 7.72 7.81 -15.31
CA PRO A 351 8.21 8.58 -14.17
C PRO A 351 7.08 9.39 -13.53
N PRO A 352 6.77 9.17 -12.22
CA PRO A 352 5.61 9.76 -11.58
C PRO A 352 5.72 11.27 -11.35
N THR A 353 6.89 11.86 -11.59
CA THR A 353 7.06 13.34 -11.65
C THR A 353 6.26 14.00 -12.76
N GLN A 354 5.74 13.22 -13.72
CA GLN A 354 4.80 13.67 -14.76
C GLN A 354 3.35 13.80 -14.26
N LEU A 355 3.10 13.53 -12.97
CA LEU A 355 1.78 13.60 -12.35
C LEU A 355 1.65 14.81 -11.41
N HIS A 356 0.41 15.29 -11.27
CA HIS A 356 -0.01 16.13 -10.15
C HIS A 356 -0.25 15.27 -8.90
N HIS A 357 -0.37 15.89 -7.73
CA HIS A 357 -0.73 15.18 -6.48
C HIS A 357 -2.13 14.55 -6.51
N SER A 358 -2.98 14.97 -7.45
CA SER A 358 -4.26 14.32 -7.78
C SER A 358 -4.11 12.98 -8.50
N LEU A 359 -2.90 12.62 -8.93
CA LEU A 359 -2.54 11.55 -9.85
C LEU A 359 -3.01 11.77 -11.30
N GLU A 360 -3.54 12.94 -11.63
CA GLU A 360 -3.76 13.37 -13.00
C GLU A 360 -2.43 13.68 -13.69
N THR A 361 -2.31 13.37 -14.97
CA THR A 361 -1.09 13.66 -15.72
C THR A 361 -0.95 15.15 -16.05
N LYS A 362 0.28 15.66 -16.04
CA LYS A 362 0.57 17.04 -16.41
C LYS A 362 0.41 17.31 -17.90
N LEU A 363 0.63 16.29 -18.75
CA LEU A 363 0.63 16.42 -20.20
C LEU A 363 -0.75 16.29 -20.83
N VAL A 364 -1.63 15.47 -20.28
CA VAL A 364 -2.94 15.17 -20.85
C VAL A 364 -4.02 15.36 -19.80
N SER A 365 -5.03 16.16 -20.11
CA SER A 365 -6.18 16.37 -19.21
C SER A 365 -7.11 15.15 -19.18
N GLY A 366 -7.62 14.80 -18.01
CA GLY A 366 -8.51 13.67 -17.80
C GLY A 366 -7.82 12.30 -17.79
N LEU A 367 -6.49 12.25 -17.84
CA LEU A 367 -5.71 11.00 -17.78
C LEU A 367 -5.02 10.87 -16.42
N TYR A 368 -5.25 9.77 -15.73
CA TYR A 368 -4.73 9.45 -14.39
C TYR A 368 -3.91 8.16 -14.42
N PHE A 369 -2.82 8.10 -13.66
CA PHE A 369 -2.02 6.89 -13.50
C PHE A 369 -2.04 6.40 -12.06
N ALA A 370 -2.17 5.09 -11.84
CA ALA A 370 -2.16 4.51 -10.50
C ALA A 370 -1.53 3.12 -10.45
N GLY A 371 -0.74 2.86 -9.43
CA GLY A 371 -0.10 1.56 -9.18
C GLY A 371 1.27 1.44 -9.83
N GLN A 372 1.61 0.23 -10.31
CA GLN A 372 2.94 -0.08 -10.81
C GLN A 372 3.36 0.74 -12.03
N VAL A 373 2.43 1.24 -12.80
CA VAL A 373 2.68 2.17 -13.93
C VAL A 373 3.43 3.42 -13.48
N ASN A 374 3.33 3.80 -12.20
CA ASN A 374 4.06 4.89 -11.55
C ASN A 374 5.39 4.46 -10.91
N GLY A 375 5.86 3.24 -11.19
CA GLY A 375 7.09 2.71 -10.63
C GLY A 375 7.00 2.28 -9.16
N THR A 376 5.81 1.94 -8.65
CA THR A 376 5.64 1.38 -7.31
C THR A 376 5.60 -0.15 -7.33
N THR A 377 5.89 -0.79 -6.18
CA THR A 377 5.77 -2.24 -6.00
C THR A 377 5.00 -2.54 -4.73
N GLY A 378 3.81 -3.13 -4.86
CA GLY A 378 2.98 -3.61 -3.75
C GLY A 378 1.50 -3.41 -4.04
N TYR A 379 0.70 -4.33 -3.52
CA TYR A 379 -0.75 -4.32 -3.69
C TYR A 379 -1.39 -3.12 -3.01
N GLU A 380 -0.90 -2.78 -1.83
CA GLU A 380 -1.41 -1.72 -0.97
C GLU A 380 -1.10 -0.34 -1.55
N GLU A 381 0.12 -0.15 -2.06
CA GLU A 381 0.52 1.08 -2.75
C GLU A 381 -0.30 1.29 -4.04
N ALA A 382 -0.56 0.19 -4.76
CA ALA A 382 -1.39 0.23 -5.96
C ALA A 382 -2.85 0.56 -5.64
N ALA A 383 -3.44 -0.11 -4.64
CA ALA A 383 -4.81 0.13 -4.18
C ALA A 383 -5.02 1.56 -3.69
N ALA A 384 -4.08 2.10 -2.91
CA ALA A 384 -4.12 3.48 -2.42
C ALA A 384 -4.13 4.50 -3.55
N GLN A 385 -3.21 4.34 -4.52
CA GLN A 385 -3.17 5.21 -5.71
C GLN A 385 -4.46 5.08 -6.54
N GLY A 386 -4.96 3.85 -6.74
CA GLY A 386 -6.19 3.59 -7.45
C GLY A 386 -7.39 4.29 -6.82
N LEU A 387 -7.54 4.17 -5.50
CA LEU A 387 -8.60 4.84 -4.73
C LEU A 387 -8.56 6.36 -4.95
N ILE A 388 -7.40 6.99 -4.77
CA ILE A 388 -7.25 8.45 -4.93
C ILE A 388 -7.47 8.87 -6.38
N ALA A 389 -6.94 8.14 -7.37
CA ALA A 389 -7.14 8.44 -8.78
C ALA A 389 -8.64 8.34 -9.18
N GLY A 390 -9.34 7.29 -8.73
CA GLY A 390 -10.78 7.12 -8.99
C GLY A 390 -11.63 8.23 -8.36
N ILE A 391 -11.33 8.61 -7.11
CA ILE A 391 -11.98 9.74 -6.45
C ILE A 391 -11.76 11.03 -7.24
N ASN A 392 -10.50 11.32 -7.60
CA ASN A 392 -10.14 12.58 -8.24
C ASN A 392 -10.61 12.67 -9.69
N ALA A 393 -10.64 11.55 -10.42
CA ALA A 393 -11.27 11.50 -11.75
C ALA A 393 -12.76 11.86 -11.67
N HIS A 394 -13.50 11.28 -10.72
CA HIS A 394 -14.91 11.63 -10.50
C HIS A 394 -15.08 13.12 -10.16
N ARG A 395 -14.31 13.64 -9.18
CA ARG A 395 -14.43 15.02 -8.71
C ARG A 395 -14.11 16.05 -9.81
N ALA A 396 -13.08 15.78 -10.61
CA ALA A 396 -12.73 16.63 -11.75
C ALA A 396 -13.89 16.74 -12.76
N LEU A 397 -14.61 15.65 -13.03
CA LEU A 397 -15.79 15.67 -13.90
C LEU A 397 -16.95 16.49 -13.34
N LYS A 398 -17.00 16.66 -12.02
CA LYS A 398 -17.99 17.51 -11.32
C LYS A 398 -17.53 18.96 -11.14
N GLY A 399 -16.27 19.28 -11.53
CA GLY A 399 -15.70 20.61 -11.28
C GLY A 399 -15.34 20.86 -9.81
N GLU A 400 -15.15 19.79 -9.04
CA GLU A 400 -14.79 19.86 -7.63
C GLU A 400 -13.29 19.79 -7.43
N GLU A 401 -12.80 20.36 -6.33
CA GLU A 401 -11.37 20.29 -5.98
C GLU A 401 -10.90 18.86 -5.73
N ALA A 402 -9.68 18.56 -6.15
CA ALA A 402 -9.08 17.26 -5.92
C ALA A 402 -8.87 16.97 -4.43
N VAL A 403 -9.01 15.69 -4.05
CA VAL A 403 -8.59 15.19 -2.74
C VAL A 403 -7.09 14.95 -2.78
N VAL A 404 -6.33 15.73 -2.02
CA VAL A 404 -4.88 15.61 -1.85
C VAL A 404 -4.60 15.47 -0.36
N LEU A 405 -4.15 14.29 0.04
CA LEU A 405 -3.80 14.00 1.43
C LEU A 405 -2.38 14.50 1.71
N GLN A 406 -2.21 15.15 2.87
CA GLN A 406 -0.91 15.64 3.31
C GLN A 406 -0.07 14.54 3.96
N ARG A 407 1.24 14.78 4.09
CA ARG A 407 2.20 13.82 4.67
C ARG A 407 1.99 13.53 6.16
N ASP A 408 1.35 14.42 6.88
CA ASP A 408 0.97 14.27 8.30
C ASP A 408 -0.47 13.78 8.48
N GLU A 409 -1.25 13.69 7.40
CA GLU A 409 -2.61 13.15 7.41
C GLU A 409 -2.66 11.65 7.09
N ALA A 410 -1.80 11.16 6.18
CA ALA A 410 -1.86 9.77 5.73
C ALA A 410 -0.52 9.25 5.16
N TYR A 411 -0.25 7.94 5.34
CA TYR A 411 0.78 7.23 4.56
C TYR A 411 0.50 7.31 3.06
N ILE A 412 -0.77 7.33 2.64
CA ILE A 412 -1.18 7.57 1.25
C ILE A 412 -0.68 8.94 0.77
N GLY A 413 -0.75 9.97 1.62
CA GLY A 413 -0.18 11.29 1.34
C GLY A 413 1.34 11.25 1.19
N VAL A 414 2.04 10.55 2.09
CA VAL A 414 3.50 10.34 1.99
C VAL A 414 3.86 9.62 0.70
N LEU A 415 3.13 8.56 0.34
CA LEU A 415 3.34 7.79 -0.89
C LEU A 415 3.24 8.68 -2.14
N ILE A 416 2.13 9.39 -2.29
CA ILE A 416 1.88 10.21 -3.49
C ILE A 416 2.86 11.37 -3.57
N ASP A 417 3.12 12.06 -2.45
CA ASP A 417 4.08 13.15 -2.42
C ASP A 417 5.50 12.69 -2.77
N ASP A 418 5.97 11.57 -2.23
CA ASP A 418 7.28 11.01 -2.60
C ASP A 418 7.38 10.70 -4.11
N LEU A 419 6.34 10.09 -4.68
CA LEU A 419 6.30 9.77 -6.12
C LEU A 419 6.40 11.02 -6.99
N VAL A 420 5.56 12.00 -6.72
CA VAL A 420 5.39 13.18 -7.57
C VAL A 420 6.54 14.17 -7.43
N THR A 421 7.10 14.31 -6.20
CA THR A 421 8.17 15.29 -5.93
C THR A 421 9.57 14.73 -6.08
N LYS A 422 9.81 13.50 -5.61
CA LYS A 422 11.14 12.86 -5.65
C LYS A 422 11.36 12.01 -6.89
N GLY A 423 10.26 11.50 -7.47
CA GLY A 423 10.36 10.49 -8.53
C GLY A 423 10.81 9.13 -7.98
N VAL A 424 11.16 8.24 -8.89
CA VAL A 424 11.62 6.89 -8.57
C VAL A 424 12.82 6.51 -9.44
N ASP A 425 13.92 6.14 -8.80
CA ASP A 425 15.11 5.58 -9.45
C ASP A 425 15.11 4.05 -9.41
N GLU A 426 14.34 3.47 -8.49
CA GLU A 426 14.09 2.03 -8.31
C GLU A 426 12.61 1.82 -7.94
N PRO A 427 12.04 0.61 -8.09
CA PRO A 427 10.65 0.36 -7.71
C PRO A 427 10.36 0.82 -6.27
N TYR A 428 9.49 1.84 -6.14
CA TYR A 428 9.15 2.44 -4.86
C TYR A 428 8.37 1.46 -3.99
N ARG A 429 8.72 1.41 -2.70
CA ARG A 429 8.01 0.66 -1.68
C ARG A 429 7.86 1.51 -0.43
N MET A 430 6.68 1.46 0.19
CA MET A 430 6.44 2.18 1.44
C MET A 430 7.09 1.48 2.64
N PHE A 431 7.72 2.29 3.49
CA PHE A 431 8.28 1.91 4.78
C PHE A 431 7.94 2.94 5.83
N THR A 432 7.93 2.53 7.10
CA THR A 432 7.69 3.46 8.21
C THR A 432 8.75 4.57 8.31
N SER A 433 9.97 4.33 7.81
CA SER A 433 11.04 5.34 7.77
C SER A 433 10.79 6.49 6.79
N ARG A 434 9.87 6.34 5.83
CA ARG A 434 9.51 7.40 4.89
C ARG A 434 8.55 8.43 5.48
N ALA A 435 7.82 8.05 6.54
CA ALA A 435 6.89 8.94 7.22
C ALA A 435 7.60 9.65 8.39
N GLU A 436 7.62 10.97 8.34
CA GLU A 436 8.19 11.83 9.38
C GLU A 436 7.31 11.79 10.66
N TYR A 437 6.00 11.74 10.48
CA TYR A 437 4.99 11.87 11.55
C TYR A 437 4.36 10.54 11.95
N ARG A 438 5.18 9.49 12.14
CA ARG A 438 4.70 8.10 12.35
C ARG A 438 3.73 7.96 13.50
N ILE A 439 3.90 8.72 14.58
CA ILE A 439 3.02 8.66 15.75
C ILE A 439 1.63 9.24 15.45
N LEU A 440 1.52 10.12 14.45
CA LEU A 440 0.24 10.64 13.98
C LEU A 440 -0.45 9.68 13.02
N LEU A 441 0.34 8.89 12.24
CA LEU A 441 -0.11 8.03 11.14
C LEU A 441 -0.25 6.55 11.56
N ARG A 442 -0.70 6.28 12.79
CA ARG A 442 -0.84 4.92 13.28
C ARG A 442 -1.97 4.18 12.56
N GLN A 443 -1.89 2.83 12.53
CA GLN A 443 -2.91 1.99 11.94
C GLN A 443 -4.24 2.03 12.73
N ASP A 444 -4.17 2.18 14.06
CA ASP A 444 -5.31 2.20 14.97
C ASP A 444 -6.19 3.45 14.81
N ASN A 445 -5.59 4.59 14.46
CA ASN A 445 -6.28 5.87 14.34
C ASN A 445 -6.60 6.31 12.90
N ALA A 446 -6.45 5.44 11.91
CA ALA A 446 -6.71 5.80 10.51
C ALA A 446 -8.15 6.29 10.29
N ASP A 447 -9.12 5.70 10.98
CA ASP A 447 -10.51 6.14 10.94
C ASP A 447 -10.71 7.54 11.55
N LEU A 448 -10.03 7.86 12.66
CA LEU A 448 -10.12 9.19 13.27
C LEU A 448 -9.62 10.29 12.35
N ARG A 449 -8.63 9.98 11.48
CA ARG A 449 -8.04 10.93 10.52
C ARG A 449 -8.86 11.02 9.23
N LEU A 450 -9.31 9.91 8.67
CA LEU A 450 -9.74 9.80 7.28
C LEU A 450 -11.23 9.48 7.08
N THR A 451 -11.92 8.86 8.04
CA THR A 451 -13.36 8.58 7.89
C THR A 451 -14.21 9.83 7.72
N PRO A 452 -13.94 10.96 8.39
CA PRO A 452 -14.65 12.22 8.09
C PRO A 452 -14.45 12.70 6.66
N ILE A 453 -13.25 12.53 6.09
CA ILE A 453 -12.97 12.84 4.68
C ILE A 453 -13.75 11.89 3.78
N GLY A 454 -13.68 10.57 4.02
CA GLY A 454 -14.42 9.55 3.26
C GLY A 454 -15.94 9.78 3.27
N TYR A 455 -16.48 10.23 4.39
CA TYR A 455 -17.91 10.60 4.49
C TYR A 455 -18.23 11.86 3.68
N LYS A 456 -17.42 12.91 3.80
CA LYS A 456 -17.60 14.16 3.05
C LYS A 456 -17.58 13.96 1.54
N ILE A 457 -16.71 13.09 1.04
CA ILE A 457 -16.66 12.77 -0.40
C ILE A 457 -17.73 11.78 -0.87
N GLY A 458 -18.46 11.14 0.04
CA GLY A 458 -19.58 10.25 -0.29
C GLY A 458 -19.25 8.75 -0.39
N LEU A 459 -18.03 8.31 -0.03
CA LEU A 459 -17.66 6.89 -0.05
C LEU A 459 -18.00 6.14 1.24
N ILE A 460 -18.15 6.82 2.36
CA ILE A 460 -18.57 6.25 3.64
C ILE A 460 -20.07 6.45 3.83
N SER A 461 -20.79 5.36 4.09
CA SER A 461 -22.23 5.41 4.35
C SER A 461 -22.55 6.04 5.69
N GLN A 462 -23.81 6.57 5.85
CA GLN A 462 -24.30 7.10 7.12
C GLN A 462 -24.18 6.09 8.26
N LYS A 463 -24.52 4.81 8.03
CA LYS A 463 -24.39 3.72 9.02
C LYS A 463 -22.97 3.60 9.54
N ARG A 464 -21.99 3.59 8.62
CA ARG A 464 -20.57 3.46 8.97
C ARG A 464 -20.04 4.72 9.68
N TYR A 465 -20.49 5.91 9.26
CA TYR A 465 -20.13 7.17 9.90
C TYR A 465 -20.70 7.26 11.33
N THR A 466 -21.94 6.79 11.55
CA THR A 466 -22.53 6.69 12.90
C THR A 466 -21.69 5.79 13.79
N HIS A 467 -21.33 4.60 13.33
CA HIS A 467 -20.47 3.69 14.09
C HIS A 467 -19.11 4.33 14.45
N PHE A 468 -18.50 5.05 13.50
CA PHE A 468 -17.28 5.82 13.75
C PHE A 468 -17.48 6.89 14.84
N THR A 469 -18.56 7.66 14.78
CA THR A 469 -18.83 8.72 15.78
C THR A 469 -19.09 8.14 17.18
N GLU A 470 -19.74 6.99 17.28
CA GLU A 470 -19.93 6.25 18.54
C GLU A 470 -18.59 5.76 19.11
N LYS A 471 -17.72 5.17 18.28
CA LYS A 471 -16.36 4.79 18.69
C LYS A 471 -15.57 5.99 19.21
N LYS A 472 -15.58 7.10 18.48
CA LYS A 472 -14.90 8.35 18.86
C LYS A 472 -15.41 8.87 20.22
N ALA A 473 -16.71 8.92 20.40
CA ALA A 473 -17.33 9.33 21.66
C ALA A 473 -16.95 8.40 22.83
N SER A 474 -16.86 7.09 22.58
CA SER A 474 -16.40 6.09 23.56
C SER A 474 -14.96 6.33 24.00
N VAL A 475 -14.04 6.61 23.05
CA VAL A 475 -12.63 6.97 23.35
C VAL A 475 -12.56 8.22 24.21
N GLU A 476 -13.26 9.28 23.84
CA GLU A 476 -13.29 10.55 24.56
C GLU A 476 -13.88 10.39 25.97
N SER A 477 -14.94 9.61 26.12
CA SER A 477 -15.59 9.33 27.38
C SER A 477 -14.69 8.55 28.34
N LEU A 478 -13.95 7.54 27.84
CA LEU A 478 -13.03 6.72 28.60
C LEU A 478 -11.82 7.54 29.10
N ILE A 479 -11.25 8.38 28.23
CA ILE A 479 -10.17 9.31 28.62
C ILE A 479 -10.66 10.30 29.69
N SER A 480 -11.87 10.84 29.52
CA SER A 480 -12.49 11.75 30.49
C SER A 480 -12.76 11.07 31.85
N PHE A 481 -13.24 9.82 31.81
CA PHE A 481 -13.39 9.00 33.02
C PHE A 481 -12.04 8.82 33.73
N ALA A 482 -10.98 8.44 32.99
CA ALA A 482 -9.65 8.25 33.57
C ALA A 482 -9.12 9.53 34.25
N ARG A 483 -9.35 10.70 33.65
CA ARG A 483 -8.96 12.01 34.22
C ARG A 483 -9.73 12.38 35.51
N ARG A 484 -11.00 11.98 35.61
CA ARG A 484 -11.85 12.30 36.77
C ARG A 484 -11.65 11.31 37.92
N GLN A 485 -11.46 10.02 37.60
CA GLN A 485 -11.40 8.96 38.61
C GLN A 485 -10.07 9.01 39.37
N SER A 486 -10.16 9.15 40.70
CA SER A 486 -9.03 9.03 41.64
C SER A 486 -8.97 7.61 42.19
N ILE A 487 -7.76 7.05 42.28
CA ILE A 487 -7.49 5.70 42.77
C ILE A 487 -6.61 5.82 44.02
N LYS A 488 -6.97 5.13 45.10
CA LYS A 488 -6.19 5.09 46.33
C LYS A 488 -5.08 4.03 46.20
N ALA A 489 -3.97 4.24 46.92
CA ALA A 489 -2.85 3.30 46.93
C ALA A 489 -3.26 1.87 47.30
N ALA A 490 -4.14 1.71 48.29
CA ALA A 490 -4.64 0.41 48.74
C ALA A 490 -5.50 -0.34 47.70
N GLU A 491 -6.08 0.37 46.71
CA GLU A 491 -6.93 -0.24 45.68
C GLU A 491 -6.11 -0.87 44.52
N ILE A 492 -4.80 -0.51 44.36
CA ILE A 492 -4.06 -0.82 43.17
C ILE A 492 -2.62 -1.31 43.40
N ASN A 493 -2.03 -1.11 44.58
CA ASN A 493 -0.60 -1.37 44.79
C ASN A 493 -0.21 -2.84 44.59
N ASP A 494 -1.09 -3.79 44.92
CA ASP A 494 -0.79 -5.21 44.66
C ASP A 494 -0.75 -5.53 43.17
N TYR A 495 -1.66 -4.94 42.39
CA TYR A 495 -1.60 -5.01 40.93
C TYR A 495 -0.35 -4.34 40.39
N LEU A 496 0.00 -3.14 40.84
CA LEU A 496 1.21 -2.44 40.34
C LEU A 496 2.48 -3.26 40.59
N LYS A 497 2.60 -3.92 41.74
CA LYS A 497 3.70 -4.84 42.03
C LYS A 497 3.72 -6.04 41.05
N SER A 498 2.55 -6.63 40.77
CA SER A 498 2.45 -7.79 39.88
C SER A 498 2.89 -7.49 38.43
N VAL A 499 2.76 -6.23 37.97
CA VAL A 499 3.19 -5.77 36.66
C VAL A 499 4.55 -5.06 36.68
N ASN A 500 5.34 -5.21 37.74
CA ASN A 500 6.64 -4.56 37.93
C ASN A 500 6.60 -3.03 37.77
N SER A 501 5.53 -2.41 38.33
CA SER A 501 5.36 -0.96 38.36
C SER A 501 5.47 -0.46 39.81
N GLU A 502 6.03 0.75 40.02
CA GLU A 502 6.22 1.30 41.37
C GLU A 502 4.87 1.50 42.08
N PRO A 503 4.75 1.08 43.36
CA PRO A 503 3.57 1.31 44.17
C PRO A 503 3.29 2.81 44.34
N LEU A 504 2.02 3.15 44.52
CA LEU A 504 1.60 4.52 44.86
C LEU A 504 1.83 4.79 46.36
N THR A 505 2.37 5.97 46.67
CA THR A 505 2.49 6.50 48.06
C THR A 505 1.25 7.28 48.47
N GLN A 506 0.53 7.84 47.48
CA GLN A 506 -0.72 8.61 47.69
C GLN A 506 -1.69 8.35 46.55
N GLY A 507 -2.94 8.75 46.70
CA GLY A 507 -3.94 8.65 45.62
C GLY A 507 -3.54 9.42 44.39
N ARG A 508 -3.78 8.81 43.23
CA ARG A 508 -3.48 9.38 41.87
C ARG A 508 -4.70 9.27 40.99
N LYS A 509 -4.73 10.09 39.91
CA LYS A 509 -5.71 9.93 38.83
C LYS A 509 -5.44 8.66 38.05
N LEU A 510 -6.50 7.96 37.65
CA LEU A 510 -6.37 6.78 36.79
C LEU A 510 -5.60 7.08 35.51
N TYR A 511 -5.77 8.29 34.97
CA TYR A 511 -5.03 8.80 33.82
C TYR A 511 -3.50 8.74 34.04
N ASP A 512 -3.00 9.21 35.19
CA ASP A 512 -1.56 9.23 35.51
C ASP A 512 -0.99 7.81 35.71
N ILE A 513 -1.84 6.88 36.17
CA ILE A 513 -1.47 5.47 36.32
C ILE A 513 -1.34 4.80 34.95
N LEU A 514 -2.27 5.07 34.03
CA LEU A 514 -2.28 4.56 32.67
C LEU A 514 -1.12 5.08 31.79
N MET A 515 -0.48 6.18 32.15
CA MET A 515 0.73 6.65 31.46
C MET A 515 1.93 5.72 31.67
N ARG A 516 1.87 4.75 32.60
CA ARG A 516 2.94 3.79 32.86
C ARG A 516 2.91 2.66 31.84
N ASN A 517 4.10 2.27 31.33
CA ASN A 517 4.21 1.33 30.21
C ASN A 517 3.54 -0.04 30.45
N ASN A 518 3.66 -0.58 31.68
CA ASN A 518 3.18 -1.94 32.00
C ASN A 518 1.72 -1.97 32.49
N VAL A 519 1.02 -0.85 32.45
CA VAL A 519 -0.35 -0.72 32.94
C VAL A 519 -1.30 -0.57 31.76
N THR A 520 -2.33 -1.40 31.68
CA THR A 520 -3.34 -1.37 30.61
C THR A 520 -4.75 -1.17 31.16
N PHE A 521 -5.67 -0.66 30.35
CA PHE A 521 -7.09 -0.60 30.71
C PHE A 521 -7.66 -2.00 31.00
N GLU A 522 -7.29 -2.99 30.21
CA GLU A 522 -7.76 -4.36 30.34
C GLU A 522 -7.41 -4.91 31.70
N SER A 523 -6.13 -4.95 32.08
CA SER A 523 -5.67 -5.47 33.38
C SER A 523 -6.18 -4.64 34.55
N LEU A 524 -6.31 -3.32 34.39
CA LEU A 524 -6.93 -2.47 35.42
C LEU A 524 -8.43 -2.73 35.62
N SER A 525 -9.14 -3.11 34.56
CA SER A 525 -10.57 -3.43 34.64
C SER A 525 -10.84 -4.68 35.50
N GLU A 526 -9.87 -5.60 35.55
CA GLU A 526 -9.95 -6.78 36.44
C GLU A 526 -9.83 -6.39 37.91
N THR A 527 -8.99 -5.38 38.21
CA THR A 527 -8.68 -4.95 39.58
C THR A 527 -9.67 -3.88 40.09
N LEU A 528 -10.15 -3.00 39.20
CA LEU A 528 -10.96 -1.84 39.54
C LEU A 528 -12.44 -2.01 39.12
N PRO A 529 -13.37 -2.39 40.06
CA PRO A 529 -14.78 -2.63 39.72
C PRO A 529 -15.48 -1.43 39.08
N LYS A 530 -15.10 -0.20 39.44
CA LYS A 530 -15.68 1.03 38.87
C LYS A 530 -15.31 1.20 37.39
N LEU A 531 -14.08 0.84 37.00
CA LEU A 531 -13.63 0.88 35.64
C LEU A 531 -14.34 -0.19 34.83
N ARG A 532 -14.38 -1.44 35.33
CA ARG A 532 -15.09 -2.55 34.67
C ARG A 532 -16.55 -2.18 34.40
N LYS A 533 -17.22 -1.65 35.43
CA LYS A 533 -18.62 -1.23 35.31
C LYS A 533 -18.79 -0.13 34.27
N PHE A 534 -17.89 0.88 34.25
CA PHE A 534 -17.96 1.97 33.29
C PHE A 534 -17.81 1.46 31.85
N ILE A 535 -16.87 0.55 31.60
CA ILE A 535 -16.65 -0.06 30.29
C ILE A 535 -17.90 -0.85 29.84
N SER A 536 -18.45 -1.68 30.77
CA SER A 536 -19.63 -2.50 30.48
C SER A 536 -20.89 -1.67 30.25
N ASP A 537 -21.21 -0.71 31.14
CA ASP A 537 -22.42 0.11 31.07
C ASP A 537 -22.48 0.98 29.79
N ASN A 538 -21.33 1.35 29.25
CA ASN A 538 -21.21 2.16 28.04
C ASN A 538 -20.89 1.34 26.78
N ASN A 539 -20.86 0.01 26.84
CA ASN A 539 -20.55 -0.91 25.74
C ASN A 539 -19.27 -0.49 24.95
N ILE A 540 -18.21 -0.12 25.68
CA ILE A 540 -16.97 0.37 25.08
C ILE A 540 -16.24 -0.79 24.40
N SER A 541 -15.99 -0.67 23.08
CA SER A 541 -15.33 -1.71 22.29
C SER A 541 -13.84 -1.84 22.63
N ALA A 542 -13.25 -3.02 22.37
CA ALA A 542 -11.82 -3.26 22.52
C ALA A 542 -10.98 -2.27 21.69
N GLU A 543 -11.40 -1.95 20.46
CA GLU A 543 -10.73 -0.95 19.62
C GLU A 543 -10.74 0.46 20.25
N ALA A 544 -11.84 0.86 20.90
CA ALA A 544 -11.92 2.14 21.58
C ALA A 544 -11.04 2.18 22.84
N ILE A 545 -10.93 1.06 23.57
CA ILE A 545 -10.05 0.91 24.73
C ILE A 545 -8.59 1.03 24.30
N GLU A 546 -8.17 0.31 23.25
CA GLU A 546 -6.81 0.36 22.72
C GLU A 546 -6.44 1.78 22.26
N GLU A 547 -7.30 2.44 21.49
CA GLU A 547 -7.08 3.82 21.04
C GLU A 547 -6.98 4.80 22.21
N ALA A 548 -7.85 4.70 23.21
CA ALA A 548 -7.80 5.55 24.39
C ALA A 548 -6.48 5.37 25.18
N GLU A 549 -6.03 4.12 25.33
CA GLU A 549 -4.78 3.79 26.00
C GLU A 549 -3.57 4.39 25.25
N ILE A 550 -3.52 4.23 23.92
CA ILE A 550 -2.46 4.80 23.09
C ILE A 550 -2.44 6.32 23.20
N GLN A 551 -3.59 6.99 23.10
CA GLN A 551 -3.67 8.43 23.25
C GLN A 551 -3.18 8.94 24.60
N ILE A 552 -3.43 8.20 25.70
CA ILE A 552 -2.95 8.54 27.04
C ILE A 552 -1.42 8.38 27.11
N LYS A 553 -0.90 7.20 26.71
CA LYS A 553 0.53 6.87 26.84
C LYS A 553 1.42 7.73 25.93
N TYR A 554 0.98 8.04 24.73
CA TYR A 554 1.77 8.76 23.74
C TYR A 554 1.42 10.26 23.63
N LYS A 555 0.63 10.81 24.56
CA LYS A 555 0.16 12.21 24.53
C LYS A 555 1.27 13.21 24.20
N GLY A 556 2.36 13.17 24.95
CA GLY A 556 3.46 14.14 24.79
C GLY A 556 4.15 14.06 23.42
N TYR A 557 4.29 12.85 22.87
CA TYR A 557 4.83 12.64 21.53
C TYR A 557 3.86 13.16 20.46
N ILE A 558 2.57 12.86 20.60
CA ILE A 558 1.52 13.29 19.67
C ILE A 558 1.45 14.82 19.62
N GLU A 559 1.45 15.50 20.79
CA GLU A 559 1.41 16.96 20.86
C GLU A 559 2.64 17.59 20.23
N ARG A 560 3.83 17.01 20.46
CA ARG A 560 5.08 17.48 19.85
C ARG A 560 5.09 17.35 18.33
N GLU A 561 4.67 16.19 17.79
CA GLU A 561 4.62 15.98 16.34
C GLU A 561 3.58 16.88 15.67
N LYS A 562 2.41 17.07 16.27
CA LYS A 562 1.40 18.02 15.78
C LYS A 562 1.97 19.44 15.67
N PHE A 563 2.68 19.90 16.69
CA PHE A 563 3.29 21.22 16.67
C PHE A 563 4.35 21.37 15.57
N ILE A 564 5.13 20.31 15.29
CA ILE A 564 6.10 20.32 14.19
C ILE A 564 5.38 20.34 12.84
N ALA A 565 4.34 19.53 12.68
CA ALA A 565 3.53 19.46 11.46
C ALA A 565 2.88 20.83 11.15
N GLU A 566 2.26 21.47 12.13
CA GLU A 566 1.67 22.81 11.99
C GLU A 566 2.66 23.86 11.49
N LYS A 567 3.93 23.80 11.93
CA LYS A 567 4.96 24.70 11.43
C LYS A 567 5.27 24.48 9.96
N LEU A 568 5.30 23.24 9.50
CA LEU A 568 5.59 22.88 8.11
C LEU A 568 4.40 23.17 7.18
N HIS A 569 3.17 23.11 7.67
CA HIS A 569 1.98 23.52 6.92
C HIS A 569 2.05 24.97 6.40
N ARG A 570 2.80 25.84 7.06
CA ARG A 570 3.00 27.21 6.56
C ARG A 570 3.66 27.23 5.18
N LEU A 571 4.58 26.32 4.91
CA LEU A 571 5.24 26.20 3.60
C LEU A 571 4.30 25.58 2.55
N GLU A 572 3.41 24.67 2.96
CA GLU A 572 2.40 24.07 2.08
C GLU A 572 1.31 25.08 1.65
N ASN A 573 1.08 26.11 2.46
CA ASN A 573 0.09 27.14 2.13
C ASN A 573 0.62 28.21 1.16
N ILE A 574 1.93 28.27 0.92
CA ILE A 574 2.51 29.22 -0.01
C ILE A 574 2.55 28.60 -1.39
N ARG A 575 1.64 29.04 -2.26
CA ARG A 575 1.50 28.54 -3.62
C ARG A 575 2.53 29.14 -4.57
N ILE A 576 2.96 28.32 -5.52
CA ILE A 576 3.79 28.72 -6.66
C ILE A 576 2.89 28.68 -7.90
N PRO A 577 2.82 29.76 -8.72
CA PRO A 577 2.05 29.75 -9.96
C PRO A 577 2.52 28.64 -10.91
N GLU A 578 1.58 27.96 -11.56
CA GLU A 578 1.87 26.81 -12.42
C GLU A 578 2.75 27.16 -13.63
N ASP A 579 2.56 28.38 -14.16
CA ASP A 579 3.26 28.91 -15.34
C ASP A 579 4.57 29.65 -14.97
N PHE A 580 5.00 29.61 -13.69
CA PHE A 580 6.17 30.36 -13.24
C PHE A 580 7.47 29.89 -13.91
N ASP A 581 8.23 30.84 -14.46
CA ASP A 581 9.54 30.57 -15.06
C ASP A 581 10.67 30.60 -14.03
N PHE A 582 11.06 29.41 -13.56
CA PHE A 582 12.19 29.26 -12.61
C PHE A 582 13.54 29.60 -13.23
N HIS A 583 13.71 29.58 -14.58
CA HIS A 583 14.95 29.97 -15.22
C HIS A 583 15.24 31.47 -15.09
N SER A 584 14.21 32.29 -14.91
CA SER A 584 14.34 33.71 -14.68
C SER A 584 14.95 34.06 -13.30
N MET A 585 15.01 33.13 -12.34
CA MET A 585 15.51 33.35 -10.98
C MET A 585 17.00 33.01 -10.85
N ASN A 586 17.88 33.99 -11.15
CA ASN A 586 19.33 33.83 -11.05
C ASN A 586 19.87 33.55 -9.64
N SER A 587 19.09 33.83 -8.61
CA SER A 587 19.42 33.56 -7.20
C SER A 587 19.21 32.10 -6.76
N LEU A 588 18.55 31.28 -7.58
CA LEU A 588 18.48 29.82 -7.40
C LEU A 588 19.71 29.14 -7.97
N THR A 589 20.11 28.03 -7.39
CA THR A 589 21.15 27.16 -7.96
C THR A 589 20.72 26.62 -9.35
N ILE A 590 21.67 26.29 -10.21
CA ILE A 590 21.38 25.74 -11.54
C ILE A 590 20.59 24.44 -11.43
N GLU A 591 20.97 23.57 -10.49
CA GLU A 591 20.28 22.31 -10.23
C GLU A 591 18.84 22.56 -9.77
N ALA A 592 18.63 23.46 -8.81
CA ALA A 592 17.29 23.79 -8.33
C ALA A 592 16.41 24.32 -9.46
N ARG A 593 16.92 25.24 -10.31
CA ARG A 593 16.18 25.76 -11.49
C ARG A 593 15.74 24.66 -12.43
N GLN A 594 16.64 23.76 -12.79
CA GLN A 594 16.32 22.63 -13.68
C GLN A 594 15.27 21.71 -13.08
N LYS A 595 15.42 21.35 -11.81
CA LYS A 595 14.49 20.43 -11.11
C LYS A 595 13.12 21.06 -10.86
N LEU A 596 13.08 22.31 -10.43
CA LEU A 596 11.82 23.05 -10.23
C LEU A 596 11.06 23.23 -11.55
N THR A 597 11.76 23.53 -12.65
CA THR A 597 11.15 23.64 -13.98
C THR A 597 10.58 22.30 -14.47
N ARG A 598 11.27 21.18 -14.20
CA ARG A 598 10.82 19.85 -14.59
C ARG A 598 9.64 19.36 -13.75
N ILE A 599 9.72 19.52 -12.41
CA ILE A 599 8.77 18.95 -11.46
C ILE A 599 7.54 19.86 -11.28
N ARG A 600 7.72 21.18 -11.40
CA ARG A 600 6.66 22.19 -11.23
C ARG A 600 5.85 22.00 -9.94
N PRO A 601 6.50 22.15 -8.76
CA PRO A 601 5.82 22.04 -7.48
C PRO A 601 4.76 23.14 -7.32
N ALA A 602 3.60 22.79 -6.78
CA ALA A 602 2.50 23.72 -6.55
C ALA A 602 2.69 24.59 -5.29
N THR A 603 3.59 24.17 -4.36
CA THR A 603 3.84 24.88 -3.09
C THR A 603 5.33 24.92 -2.77
N ILE A 604 5.72 25.84 -1.87
CA ILE A 604 7.09 25.89 -1.37
C ILE A 604 7.42 24.64 -0.53
N GLY A 605 6.45 24.09 0.19
CA GLY A 605 6.61 22.84 0.92
C GLY A 605 7.00 21.69 -0.03
N GLN A 606 6.31 21.53 -1.15
CA GLN A 606 6.66 20.56 -2.18
C GLN A 606 8.05 20.82 -2.77
N ALA A 607 8.36 22.09 -3.10
CA ALA A 607 9.67 22.47 -3.62
C ALA A 607 10.81 22.10 -2.67
N SER A 608 10.61 22.25 -1.36
CA SER A 608 11.62 21.93 -0.33
C SER A 608 11.96 20.43 -0.22
N ARG A 609 11.08 19.55 -0.72
CA ARG A 609 11.27 18.08 -0.71
C ARG A 609 11.92 17.54 -1.99
N ILE A 610 12.07 18.36 -3.00
CA ILE A 610 12.72 17.96 -4.26
C ILE A 610 14.22 17.77 -4.04
N PRO A 611 14.78 16.58 -4.30
CA PRO A 611 16.22 16.35 -4.21
C PRO A 611 17.01 17.32 -5.12
N GLY A 612 17.96 18.06 -4.54
CA GLY A 612 18.75 19.08 -5.25
C GLY A 612 18.21 20.52 -5.10
N VAL A 613 17.08 20.71 -4.39
CA VAL A 613 16.64 22.02 -3.92
C VAL A 613 17.15 22.22 -2.49
N SER A 614 18.07 23.13 -2.30
CA SER A 614 18.70 23.39 -1.00
C SER A 614 17.83 24.28 -0.10
N PRO A 615 18.08 24.32 1.23
CA PRO A 615 17.43 25.26 2.13
C PRO A 615 17.64 26.74 1.71
N ALA A 616 18.77 27.06 1.07
CA ALA A 616 19.02 28.39 0.54
C ALA A 616 18.09 28.72 -0.64
N ASP A 617 17.87 27.75 -1.56
CA ASP A 617 16.92 27.91 -2.65
C ASP A 617 15.49 28.06 -2.13
N VAL A 618 15.10 27.32 -1.09
CA VAL A 618 13.79 27.46 -0.42
C VAL A 618 13.61 28.85 0.15
N ASN A 619 14.64 29.41 0.79
CA ASN A 619 14.58 30.80 1.29
C ASN A 619 14.41 31.81 0.17
N VAL A 620 15.05 31.60 -0.98
CA VAL A 620 14.86 32.45 -2.17
C VAL A 620 13.42 32.41 -2.65
N LEU A 621 12.81 31.23 -2.70
CA LEU A 621 11.39 31.06 -3.04
C LEU A 621 10.47 31.72 -2.01
N LEU A 622 10.79 31.60 -0.71
CA LEU A 622 10.04 32.25 0.36
C LEU A 622 10.05 33.78 0.23
N VAL A 623 11.19 34.37 -0.11
CA VAL A 623 11.28 35.83 -0.36
C VAL A 623 10.43 36.26 -1.56
N LYS A 624 10.33 35.38 -2.58
CA LYS A 624 9.55 35.69 -3.81
C LYS A 624 8.04 35.50 -3.60
N PHE A 625 7.61 34.45 -2.94
CA PHE A 625 6.20 34.02 -2.88
C PHE A 625 5.58 34.12 -1.47
N GLY A 626 6.39 34.26 -0.43
CA GLY A 626 5.94 34.20 0.97
C GLY A 626 5.40 35.53 1.52
N ARG A 627 5.13 36.54 0.67
CA ARG A 627 4.61 37.85 1.04
C ARG A 627 3.10 37.91 0.90
#